data_57e5a67fc2b220c914376552c1c047c7
#
_entry.id   57e5a67fc2b220c914376552c1c047c7
#
_cell.length_a   1.000
_cell.length_b   1.000
_cell.length_c   1.000
_cell.angle_alpha   90.00
_cell.angle_beta   90.00
_cell.angle_gamma   90.00
#
_symmetry.space_group_name_H-M   'P 1'
#
loop_
_entity.id
_entity.type
_entity.pdbx_description
1 polymer ?
#
loop_
_entity_poly.entity_id
_entity_poly.type
_entity_poly.pdbx_seq_one_letter_code
_entity_poly.pdbx_strand_id
1 'polypeptide(L)'
;AVDRMVFGTQRDDRDGIEAGKDYELAIEVNKLVNPEVLPIKGAEYTDNLQKYLERKLYTINCGHAWSGYIAHVMGYEIIQDYFADEKNVELTRRVMLEVAALLEEKHGFTHQEMLDYINFAINRFLTPGISDPISRISRAPIRKLGHEDRLVGPAYQCEECGLENDTLLKGIAAAFLFDVKEDEQSVELLAYVKEHGIEEAVSHYTGIEKDSRMFGEIVKHYNELKAIKESV
;
A
#
# COMPACT_ATOMS: atom_id res chain seq x y z
N ALA A 1 -15.92 -7.93 -3.30
CA ALA A 1 -14.67 -7.75 -2.54
C ALA A 1 -14.95 -7.89 -1.06
N VAL A 2 -14.02 -8.46 -0.33
CA VAL A 2 -14.09 -8.55 1.13
C VAL A 2 -12.80 -7.99 1.71
N ASP A 3 -12.94 -7.13 2.68
CA ASP A 3 -11.84 -6.67 3.52
C ASP A 3 -12.15 -6.89 5.00
N ARG A 4 -11.35 -7.71 5.65
CA ARG A 4 -11.48 -8.00 7.08
C ARG A 4 -10.11 -8.30 7.69
N MET A 5 -9.85 -7.72 8.85
CA MET A 5 -8.67 -8.06 9.63
C MET A 5 -8.86 -9.42 10.31
N VAL A 6 -7.86 -10.28 10.25
CA VAL A 6 -7.82 -11.57 10.95
C VAL A 6 -6.61 -11.56 11.89
N PHE A 7 -6.86 -11.83 13.16
CA PHE A 7 -5.84 -11.92 14.20
C PHE A 7 -5.30 -13.36 14.29
N GLY A 8 -4.03 -13.48 14.58
CA GLY A 8 -3.47 -14.78 14.99
C GLY A 8 -3.30 -15.81 13.89
N THR A 9 -3.00 -15.39 12.65
CA THR A 9 -2.68 -16.32 11.53
C THR A 9 -1.46 -17.22 11.79
N GLN A 10 -0.77 -17.05 12.92
CA GLN A 10 0.39 -17.86 13.34
C GLN A 10 0.12 -18.73 14.58
N ARG A 11 -1.11 -18.80 15.07
CA ARG A 11 -1.44 -19.71 16.17
C ARG A 11 -1.71 -21.11 15.61
N ASP A 12 -1.03 -22.09 16.19
CA ASP A 12 -1.16 -23.53 15.88
C ASP A 12 -2.46 -24.16 16.45
N ASP A 13 -3.24 -23.39 17.24
CA ASP A 13 -4.52 -23.83 17.78
C ASP A 13 -5.63 -23.63 16.74
N ARG A 14 -6.08 -24.72 16.19
CA ARG A 14 -7.10 -24.79 15.14
C ARG A 14 -8.53 -24.46 15.61
N ASP A 15 -8.72 -24.01 16.84
CA ASP A 15 -10.02 -23.92 17.49
C ASP A 15 -10.72 -22.54 17.38
N GLY A 16 -10.14 -21.58 16.68
CA GLY A 16 -10.80 -20.29 16.44
C GLY A 16 -9.99 -19.31 15.61
N ILE A 17 -10.65 -18.68 14.68
CA ILE A 17 -10.11 -17.50 13.97
C ILE A 17 -10.65 -16.26 14.64
N GLU A 18 -9.79 -15.49 15.31
CA GLU A 18 -10.15 -14.19 15.82
C GLU A 18 -10.13 -13.18 14.67
N ALA A 19 -11.25 -12.53 14.41
CA ALA A 19 -11.38 -11.55 13.34
C ALA A 19 -11.89 -10.22 13.89
N GLY A 20 -11.38 -9.12 13.34
CA GLY A 20 -11.83 -7.77 13.65
C GLY A 20 -13.34 -7.62 13.44
N LYS A 21 -13.96 -6.74 14.24
CA LYS A 21 -15.39 -6.45 14.13
C LYS A 21 -15.71 -5.68 12.85
N ASP A 22 -14.79 -4.83 12.43
CA ASP A 22 -14.94 -3.97 11.28
C ASP A 22 -14.57 -4.73 10.01
N TYR A 23 -15.48 -4.74 9.05
CA TYR A 23 -15.29 -5.37 7.75
C TYR A 23 -16.01 -4.58 6.67
N GLU A 24 -15.54 -4.73 5.46
CA GLU A 24 -16.21 -4.26 4.26
C GLU A 24 -16.51 -5.44 3.35
N LEU A 25 -17.72 -5.49 2.82
CA LEU A 25 -18.16 -6.48 1.86
C LEU A 25 -18.89 -5.78 0.71
N ALA A 26 -18.24 -5.67 -0.45
CA ALA A 26 -18.85 -5.17 -1.67
C ALA A 26 -19.22 -6.34 -2.60
N ILE A 27 -20.44 -6.31 -3.13
CA ILE A 27 -21.03 -7.37 -3.98
C ILE A 27 -21.48 -6.75 -5.30
N GLU A 28 -21.06 -7.36 -6.40
CA GLU A 28 -21.48 -6.94 -7.74
C GLU A 28 -22.88 -7.51 -8.06
N VAL A 29 -23.89 -6.62 -8.11
CA VAL A 29 -25.30 -7.02 -8.21
C VAL A 29 -25.63 -7.66 -9.55
N ASN A 30 -25.06 -7.18 -10.65
CA ASN A 30 -25.33 -7.67 -12.00
C ASN A 30 -24.78 -9.09 -12.27
N LYS A 31 -24.00 -9.63 -11.33
CA LYS A 31 -23.53 -11.04 -11.35
C LYS A 31 -24.33 -11.96 -10.42
N LEU A 32 -25.32 -11.43 -9.70
CA LEU A 32 -26.19 -12.26 -8.88
C LEU A 32 -27.23 -12.98 -9.75
N VAL A 33 -27.58 -14.20 -9.35
CA VAL A 33 -28.65 -14.97 -10.01
C VAL A 33 -30.00 -14.28 -9.87
N ASN A 34 -30.25 -13.65 -8.73
CA ASN A 34 -31.45 -12.88 -8.41
C ASN A 34 -31.05 -11.49 -7.90
N PRO A 35 -30.79 -10.50 -8.79
CA PRO A 35 -30.30 -9.17 -8.39
C PRO A 35 -31.27 -8.35 -7.53
N GLU A 36 -32.57 -8.68 -7.58
CA GLU A 36 -33.60 -8.05 -6.74
C GLU A 36 -33.51 -8.49 -5.27
N VAL A 37 -32.86 -9.61 -4.99
CA VAL A 37 -32.69 -10.15 -3.63
C VAL A 37 -31.33 -9.75 -3.10
N LEU A 38 -31.29 -8.88 -2.10
CA LEU A 38 -30.07 -8.43 -1.44
C LEU A 38 -29.86 -9.24 -0.15
N PRO A 39 -29.32 -10.49 -0.23
CA PRO A 39 -29.41 -11.47 0.84
C PRO A 39 -28.54 -11.18 2.05
N ILE A 40 -27.54 -10.31 1.90
CA ILE A 40 -26.55 -10.05 2.97
C ILE A 40 -26.76 -8.63 3.49
N LYS A 41 -27.29 -8.54 4.71
CA LYS A 41 -27.47 -7.25 5.37
C LYS A 41 -26.11 -6.62 5.72
N GLY A 42 -25.94 -5.36 5.37
CA GLY A 42 -24.71 -4.60 5.63
C GLY A 42 -23.63 -4.77 4.55
N ALA A 43 -23.92 -5.53 3.47
CA ALA A 43 -23.08 -5.50 2.28
C ALA A 43 -23.37 -4.27 1.43
N GLU A 44 -22.35 -3.71 0.81
CA GLU A 44 -22.45 -2.71 -0.24
C GLU A 44 -22.74 -3.39 -1.57
N TYR A 45 -23.88 -3.09 -2.18
CA TYR A 45 -24.27 -3.65 -3.46
C TYR A 45 -24.00 -2.66 -4.59
N THR A 46 -23.17 -3.05 -5.54
CA THR A 46 -22.67 -2.16 -6.59
C THR A 46 -22.74 -2.83 -7.96
N ASP A 47 -22.88 -2.04 -9.01
CA ASP A 47 -22.68 -2.43 -10.40
C ASP A 47 -21.23 -2.28 -10.88
N ASN A 48 -20.37 -1.64 -10.06
CA ASN A 48 -18.96 -1.41 -10.32
C ASN A 48 -18.08 -1.88 -9.15
N LEU A 49 -17.80 -3.20 -9.11
CA LEU A 49 -16.94 -3.78 -8.07
C LEU A 49 -15.48 -3.30 -8.18
N GLN A 50 -15.02 -2.96 -9.38
CA GLN A 50 -13.65 -2.48 -9.62
C GLN A 50 -13.32 -1.24 -8.79
N LYS A 51 -14.25 -0.31 -8.67
CA LYS A 51 -14.17 0.87 -7.82
C LYS A 51 -13.74 0.53 -6.37
N TYR A 52 -14.32 -0.50 -5.78
CA TYR A 52 -14.02 -0.93 -4.40
C TYR A 52 -12.72 -1.73 -4.30
N LEU A 53 -12.38 -2.49 -5.34
CA LEU A 53 -11.10 -3.20 -5.41
C LEU A 53 -9.93 -2.21 -5.48
N GLU A 54 -10.04 -1.20 -6.34
CA GLU A 54 -9.03 -0.15 -6.45
C GLU A 54 -8.96 0.71 -5.17
N ARG A 55 -10.10 1.09 -4.58
CA ARG A 55 -10.11 1.79 -3.30
C ARG A 55 -9.32 1.03 -2.23
N LYS A 56 -9.56 -0.27 -2.08
CA LYS A 56 -8.81 -1.09 -1.13
C LYS A 56 -7.35 -1.19 -1.50
N LEU A 57 -7.04 -1.50 -2.75
CA LEU A 57 -5.66 -1.71 -3.22
C LEU A 57 -4.82 -0.45 -3.05
N TYR A 58 -5.37 0.68 -3.47
CA TYR A 58 -4.63 1.94 -3.51
C TYR A 58 -4.65 2.68 -2.17
N THR A 59 -5.68 2.53 -1.33
CA THR A 59 -5.69 3.16 0.00
C THR A 59 -5.06 2.27 1.06
N ILE A 60 -5.72 1.16 1.45
CA ILE A 60 -5.28 0.32 2.57
C ILE A 60 -3.98 -0.41 2.24
N ASN A 61 -3.93 -1.11 1.10
CA ASN A 61 -2.76 -1.93 0.77
C ASN A 61 -1.56 -1.06 0.36
N CYS A 62 -1.81 0.10 -0.26
CA CYS A 62 -0.77 1.09 -0.55
C CYS A 62 -0.21 1.68 0.75
N GLY A 63 -1.07 2.27 1.60
CA GLY A 63 -0.63 2.88 2.85
C GLY A 63 0.15 1.91 3.74
N HIS A 64 -0.31 0.66 3.83
CA HIS A 64 0.38 -0.37 4.61
C HIS A 64 1.75 -0.75 4.03
N ALA A 65 1.84 -0.95 2.70
CA ALA A 65 3.11 -1.26 2.05
C ALA A 65 4.09 -0.08 2.09
N TRP A 66 3.60 1.12 1.82
CA TRP A 66 4.36 2.36 1.91
C TRP A 66 5.00 2.53 3.28
N SER A 67 4.17 2.41 4.33
CA SER A 67 4.64 2.51 5.72
C SER A 67 5.65 1.43 6.06
N GLY A 68 5.44 0.20 5.59
CA GLY A 68 6.37 -0.90 5.81
C GLY A 68 7.75 -0.64 5.19
N TYR A 69 7.81 -0.11 3.96
CA TYR A 69 9.09 0.22 3.33
C TYR A 69 9.80 1.41 3.99
N ILE A 70 9.05 2.47 4.33
CA ILE A 70 9.64 3.62 5.06
C ILE A 70 10.11 3.21 6.44
N ALA A 71 9.32 2.43 7.18
CA ALA A 71 9.69 1.91 8.50
C ALA A 71 10.94 1.04 8.44
N HIS A 72 11.07 0.20 7.39
CA HIS A 72 12.27 -0.61 7.18
C HIS A 72 13.53 0.26 6.97
N VAL A 73 13.44 1.32 6.18
CA VAL A 73 14.53 2.28 5.98
C VAL A 73 14.92 2.96 7.31
N MET A 74 13.94 3.21 8.19
CA MET A 74 14.15 3.82 9.51
C MET A 74 14.59 2.82 10.60
N GLY A 75 14.80 1.53 10.27
CA GLY A 75 15.30 0.51 11.19
C GLY A 75 14.26 -0.12 12.11
N TYR A 76 12.96 0.08 11.86
CA TYR A 76 11.91 -0.61 12.61
C TYR A 76 11.76 -2.07 12.13
N GLU A 77 11.40 -2.96 13.06
CA GLU A 77 11.10 -4.38 12.76
C GLU A 77 9.59 -4.67 12.78
N ILE A 78 8.86 -3.96 13.64
CA ILE A 78 7.41 -4.10 13.84
C ILE A 78 6.72 -2.82 13.42
N ILE A 79 5.65 -2.93 12.64
CA ILE A 79 4.95 -1.76 12.10
C ILE A 79 4.22 -0.95 13.18
N GLN A 80 3.80 -1.58 14.28
CA GLN A 80 3.15 -0.88 15.38
C GLN A 80 4.13 0.05 16.10
N ASP A 81 5.42 -0.30 16.17
CA ASP A 81 6.46 0.57 16.74
C ASP A 81 6.68 1.81 15.87
N TYR A 82 6.64 1.65 14.54
CA TYR A 82 6.65 2.78 13.61
C TYR A 82 5.44 3.71 13.81
N PHE A 83 4.26 3.14 13.96
CA PHE A 83 3.02 3.90 14.18
C PHE A 83 2.85 4.46 15.60
N ALA A 84 3.73 4.12 16.54
CA ALA A 84 3.72 4.74 17.87
C ALA A 84 4.11 6.24 17.82
N ASP A 85 4.77 6.69 16.76
CA ASP A 85 5.03 8.12 16.51
C ASP A 85 3.91 8.71 15.61
N GLU A 86 3.22 9.72 16.13
CA GLU A 86 2.16 10.44 15.40
C GLU A 86 2.64 11.05 14.07
N LYS A 87 3.92 11.42 13.98
CA LYS A 87 4.51 11.92 12.74
C LYS A 87 4.49 10.86 11.62
N ASN A 88 4.75 9.62 11.99
CA ASN A 88 4.72 8.49 11.05
C ASN A 88 3.29 8.16 10.62
N VAL A 89 2.33 8.28 11.54
CA VAL A 89 0.91 8.17 11.21
C VAL A 89 0.50 9.25 10.20
N GLU A 90 0.93 10.49 10.43
CA GLU A 90 0.61 11.62 9.54
C GLU A 90 1.28 11.47 8.16
N LEU A 91 2.52 10.96 8.08
CA LEU A 91 3.17 10.64 6.81
C LEU A 91 2.40 9.57 6.04
N THR A 92 1.93 8.53 6.73
CA THR A 92 1.07 7.50 6.14
C THR A 92 -0.26 8.08 5.66
N ARG A 93 -0.85 8.99 6.43
CA ARG A 93 -2.07 9.70 6.02
C ARG A 93 -1.86 10.49 4.73
N ARG A 94 -0.72 11.15 4.56
CA ARG A 94 -0.42 11.93 3.33
C ARG A 94 -0.43 11.08 2.08
N VAL A 95 0.25 9.93 2.08
CA VAL A 95 0.21 9.04 0.91
C VAL A 95 -1.20 8.55 0.61
N MET A 96 -2.00 8.30 1.65
CA MET A 96 -3.40 7.88 1.46
C MET A 96 -4.28 9.02 0.93
N LEU A 97 -3.96 10.29 1.24
CA LEU A 97 -4.66 11.46 0.70
C LEU A 97 -4.31 11.71 -0.77
N GLU A 98 -3.06 11.48 -1.22
CA GLU A 98 -2.74 11.51 -2.64
C GLU A 98 -3.58 10.50 -3.42
N VAL A 99 -3.69 9.28 -2.90
CA VAL A 99 -4.56 8.24 -3.48
C VAL A 99 -6.04 8.62 -3.42
N ALA A 100 -6.48 9.26 -2.34
CA ALA A 100 -7.88 9.69 -2.21
C ALA A 100 -8.27 10.67 -3.31
N ALA A 101 -7.42 11.67 -3.61
CA ALA A 101 -7.64 12.62 -4.69
C ALA A 101 -7.81 11.90 -6.05
N LEU A 102 -7.01 10.87 -6.33
CA LEU A 102 -7.16 10.05 -7.53
C LEU A 102 -8.51 9.31 -7.56
N LEU A 103 -8.91 8.70 -6.45
CA LEU A 103 -10.13 7.90 -6.38
C LEU A 103 -11.39 8.76 -6.43
N GLU A 104 -11.33 9.98 -5.89
CA GLU A 104 -12.36 11.01 -6.02
C GLU A 104 -12.57 11.38 -7.50
N GLU A 105 -11.48 11.70 -8.21
CA GLU A 105 -11.52 12.05 -9.63
C GLU A 105 -11.99 10.87 -10.51
N LYS A 106 -11.40 9.69 -10.31
CA LYS A 106 -11.62 8.53 -11.18
C LYS A 106 -12.97 7.85 -10.95
N HIS A 107 -13.39 7.73 -9.70
CA HIS A 107 -14.54 6.91 -9.31
C HIS A 107 -15.70 7.69 -8.67
N GLY A 108 -15.54 9.00 -8.50
CA GLY A 108 -16.57 9.86 -7.94
C GLY A 108 -16.86 9.57 -6.48
N PHE A 109 -15.88 9.07 -5.70
CA PHE A 109 -15.99 9.07 -4.25
C PHE A 109 -16.01 10.50 -3.75
N THR A 110 -16.80 10.78 -2.74
CA THR A 110 -16.75 12.08 -2.09
C THR A 110 -15.52 12.19 -1.19
N HIS A 111 -15.03 13.40 -1.00
CA HIS A 111 -13.91 13.65 -0.09
C HIS A 111 -14.16 13.09 1.31
N GLN A 112 -15.40 13.23 1.83
CA GLN A 112 -15.74 12.71 3.16
C GLN A 112 -15.70 11.17 3.21
N GLU A 113 -16.19 10.47 2.17
CA GLU A 113 -16.08 8.99 2.09
C GLU A 113 -14.63 8.54 2.11
N MET A 114 -13.75 9.25 1.41
CA MET A 114 -12.32 8.91 1.40
C MET A 114 -11.64 9.22 2.74
N LEU A 115 -11.97 10.33 3.40
CA LEU A 115 -11.46 10.63 4.74
C LEU A 115 -11.89 9.58 5.76
N ASP A 116 -13.15 9.17 5.73
CA ASP A 116 -13.68 8.13 6.62
C ASP A 116 -12.98 6.79 6.38
N TYR A 117 -12.74 6.46 5.11
CA TYR A 117 -12.03 5.23 4.73
C TYR A 117 -10.55 5.25 5.15
N ILE A 118 -9.87 6.38 5.04
CA ILE A 118 -8.50 6.57 5.53
C ILE A 118 -8.46 6.42 7.06
N ASN A 119 -9.39 7.06 7.78
CA ASN A 119 -9.48 6.94 9.23
C ASN A 119 -9.73 5.49 9.67
N PHE A 120 -10.63 4.79 8.98
CA PHE A 120 -10.87 3.36 9.19
C PHE A 120 -9.58 2.54 9.01
N ALA A 121 -8.83 2.77 7.94
CA ALA A 121 -7.58 2.05 7.66
C ALA A 121 -6.50 2.33 8.71
N ILE A 122 -6.30 3.59 9.09
CA ILE A 122 -5.33 3.99 10.11
C ILE A 122 -5.67 3.39 11.47
N ASN A 123 -6.95 3.44 11.89
CA ASN A 123 -7.38 2.83 13.13
C ASN A 123 -7.08 1.32 13.16
N ARG A 124 -7.20 0.64 12.02
CA ARG A 124 -6.82 -0.77 11.89
C ARG A 124 -5.32 -0.99 12.05
N PHE A 125 -4.48 -0.12 11.46
CA PHE A 125 -3.02 -0.20 11.61
C PHE A 125 -2.59 0.02 13.07
N LEU A 126 -3.32 0.84 13.80
CA LEU A 126 -3.09 1.14 15.21
C LEU A 126 -3.72 0.14 16.19
N THR A 127 -4.37 -0.93 15.73
CA THR A 127 -5.09 -1.86 16.60
C THR A 127 -4.15 -2.47 17.64
N PRO A 128 -4.43 -2.31 18.94
CA PRO A 128 -3.59 -2.87 20.00
C PRO A 128 -3.54 -4.41 19.97
N GLY A 129 -2.40 -4.97 20.38
CA GLY A 129 -2.23 -6.42 20.51
C GLY A 129 -1.88 -7.13 19.20
N ILE A 130 -1.77 -6.42 18.10
CA ILE A 130 -1.21 -6.94 16.85
C ILE A 130 0.27 -6.67 16.84
N SER A 131 1.06 -7.68 16.47
CA SER A 131 2.48 -7.53 16.14
C SER A 131 2.67 -7.99 14.71
N ASP A 132 2.86 -7.02 13.80
CA ASP A 132 2.98 -7.31 12.38
C ASP A 132 4.39 -6.99 11.89
N PRO A 133 5.22 -8.02 11.62
CA PRO A 133 6.58 -7.82 11.14
C PRO A 133 6.63 -7.08 9.80
N ILE A 134 7.50 -6.09 9.72
CA ILE A 134 7.72 -5.30 8.50
C ILE A 134 8.17 -6.21 7.35
N SER A 135 8.97 -7.24 7.63
CA SER A 135 9.34 -8.26 6.64
C SER A 135 8.12 -8.95 5.98
N ARG A 136 7.05 -9.19 6.74
CA ARG A 136 5.80 -9.74 6.20
C ARG A 136 5.01 -8.72 5.38
N ILE A 137 4.89 -7.49 5.88
CA ILE A 137 4.13 -6.42 5.23
C ILE A 137 4.77 -6.03 3.89
N SER A 138 6.10 -5.90 3.90
CA SER A 138 6.89 -5.41 2.77
C SER A 138 7.32 -6.51 1.80
N ARG A 139 6.99 -7.77 2.10
CA ARG A 139 7.37 -8.93 1.25
C ARG A 139 6.99 -8.75 -0.21
N ALA A 140 7.74 -9.40 -1.08
CA ALA A 140 7.57 -9.41 -2.52
C ALA A 140 7.61 -8.00 -3.14
N PRO A 141 8.74 -7.26 -3.00
CA PRO A 141 8.86 -5.88 -3.46
C PRO A 141 8.73 -5.74 -4.97
N ILE A 142 9.26 -6.66 -5.77
CA ILE A 142 9.15 -6.62 -7.24
C ILE A 142 7.69 -6.61 -7.66
N ARG A 143 6.86 -7.50 -7.09
CA ARG A 143 5.43 -7.50 -7.38
C ARG A 143 4.77 -6.16 -7.03
N LYS A 144 5.11 -5.56 -5.88
CA LYS A 144 4.52 -4.29 -5.43
C LYS A 144 5.01 -3.07 -6.21
N LEU A 145 6.15 -3.19 -6.88
CA LEU A 145 6.69 -2.22 -7.82
C LEU A 145 6.11 -2.40 -9.24
N GLY A 146 5.30 -3.44 -9.47
CA GLY A 146 4.63 -3.63 -10.75
C GLY A 146 3.74 -2.46 -11.12
N HIS A 147 3.65 -2.15 -12.42
CA HIS A 147 2.98 -0.97 -12.96
C HIS A 147 1.51 -0.80 -12.51
N GLU A 148 0.78 -1.89 -12.34
CA GLU A 148 -0.63 -1.86 -11.92
C GLU A 148 -0.83 -2.14 -10.42
N ASP A 149 0.26 -2.37 -9.67
CA ASP A 149 0.15 -2.68 -8.24
C ASP A 149 0.06 -1.37 -7.40
N ARG A 150 -0.05 -1.55 -6.12
CA ARG A 150 -0.44 -0.56 -5.09
C ARG A 150 0.42 0.68 -4.92
N LEU A 151 1.67 0.69 -5.42
CA LEU A 151 2.57 1.85 -5.33
C LEU A 151 2.67 2.57 -6.67
N VAL A 152 3.08 1.88 -7.72
CA VAL A 152 3.30 2.47 -9.04
C VAL A 152 1.99 2.79 -9.73
N GLY A 153 0.98 1.91 -9.63
CA GLY A 153 -0.31 2.11 -10.27
C GLY A 153 -0.99 3.44 -9.90
N PRO A 154 -1.20 3.74 -8.61
CA PRO A 154 -1.78 5.02 -8.23
C PRO A 154 -0.86 6.21 -8.52
N ALA A 155 0.48 6.07 -8.37
CA ALA A 155 1.41 7.14 -8.68
C ALA A 155 1.36 7.56 -10.16
N TYR A 156 1.29 6.56 -11.05
CA TYR A 156 1.19 6.80 -12.49
C TYR A 156 -0.13 7.47 -12.86
N GLN A 157 -1.24 6.98 -12.32
CA GLN A 157 -2.56 7.56 -12.58
C GLN A 157 -2.69 8.98 -12.01
N CYS A 158 -2.09 9.28 -10.84
CA CYS A 158 -2.01 10.65 -10.33
C CYS A 158 -1.28 11.57 -11.30
N GLU A 159 -0.13 11.12 -11.83
CA GLU A 159 0.65 11.88 -12.81
C GLU A 159 -0.18 12.18 -14.07
N GLU A 160 -0.89 11.19 -14.62
CA GLU A 160 -1.76 11.35 -15.79
C GLU A 160 -2.92 12.34 -15.54
N CYS A 161 -3.44 12.37 -14.32
CA CYS A 161 -4.50 13.29 -13.91
C CYS A 161 -3.99 14.68 -13.48
N GLY A 162 -2.67 14.90 -13.44
CA GLY A 162 -2.06 16.14 -12.94
C GLY A 162 -2.24 16.35 -11.43
N LEU A 163 -2.39 15.25 -10.67
CA LEU A 163 -2.50 15.23 -9.22
C LEU A 163 -1.13 15.04 -8.56
N GLU A 164 -1.02 15.46 -7.30
CA GLU A 164 0.20 15.26 -6.51
C GLU A 164 0.43 13.77 -6.22
N ASN A 165 1.70 13.32 -6.29
CA ASN A 165 2.11 11.94 -6.06
C ASN A 165 3.51 11.82 -5.43
N ASP A 166 4.08 12.88 -4.91
CA ASP A 166 5.47 12.88 -4.40
C ASP A 166 5.64 11.92 -3.21
N THR A 167 4.64 11.83 -2.34
CA THR A 167 4.67 10.89 -1.22
C THR A 167 4.62 9.44 -1.72
N LEU A 168 3.84 9.14 -2.75
CA LEU A 168 3.82 7.83 -3.41
C LEU A 168 5.20 7.49 -3.99
N LEU A 169 5.84 8.42 -4.70
CA LEU A 169 7.16 8.23 -5.30
C LEU A 169 8.23 7.91 -4.25
N LYS A 170 8.14 8.55 -3.07
CA LYS A 170 9.02 8.24 -1.94
C LYS A 170 8.87 6.80 -1.44
N GLY A 171 7.66 6.26 -1.40
CA GLY A 171 7.40 4.86 -1.06
C GLY A 171 7.94 3.88 -2.11
N ILE A 172 7.83 4.22 -3.40
CA ILE A 172 8.43 3.46 -4.49
C ILE A 172 9.97 3.41 -4.31
N ALA A 173 10.60 4.55 -4.04
CA ALA A 173 12.02 4.64 -3.77
C ALA A 173 12.45 3.79 -2.57
N ALA A 174 11.69 3.81 -1.48
CA ALA A 174 11.95 3.01 -0.28
C ALA A 174 11.89 1.50 -0.54
N ALA A 175 11.03 1.05 -1.45
CA ALA A 175 10.92 -0.36 -1.81
C ALA A 175 12.21 -0.93 -2.42
N PHE A 176 13.00 -0.11 -3.14
CA PHE A 176 14.31 -0.48 -3.67
C PHE A 176 15.40 -0.62 -2.59
N LEU A 177 15.12 -0.23 -1.35
CA LEU A 177 16.01 -0.34 -0.19
C LEU A 177 15.63 -1.48 0.76
N PHE A 178 14.60 -2.26 0.43
CA PHE A 178 14.15 -3.40 1.22
C PHE A 178 15.12 -4.58 1.06
N ASP A 179 15.83 -5.00 2.14
CA ASP A 179 16.93 -5.93 2.12
C ASP A 179 16.76 -7.16 3.04
N VAL A 180 15.57 -7.74 3.02
CA VAL A 180 15.25 -8.95 3.77
C VAL A 180 15.74 -10.18 3.03
N LYS A 181 16.68 -10.93 3.65
CA LYS A 181 17.38 -12.08 3.03
C LYS A 181 16.47 -13.28 2.78
N GLU A 182 15.41 -13.42 3.56
CA GLU A 182 14.42 -14.48 3.46
C GLU A 182 13.37 -14.22 2.35
N ASP A 183 13.39 -13.02 1.75
CA ASP A 183 12.50 -12.66 0.64
C ASP A 183 13.26 -12.74 -0.68
N GLU A 184 12.93 -13.73 -1.51
CA GLU A 184 13.58 -13.99 -2.80
C GLU A 184 13.55 -12.77 -3.72
N GLN A 185 12.42 -12.03 -3.75
CA GLN A 185 12.29 -10.83 -4.56
C GLN A 185 13.13 -9.67 -4.02
N SER A 186 13.29 -9.58 -2.69
CA SER A 186 14.20 -8.61 -2.09
C SER A 186 15.64 -8.87 -2.50
N VAL A 187 16.08 -10.13 -2.44
CA VAL A 187 17.42 -10.54 -2.85
C VAL A 187 17.66 -10.27 -4.33
N GLU A 188 16.71 -10.62 -5.20
CA GLU A 188 16.76 -10.36 -6.65
C GLU A 188 16.85 -8.86 -6.94
N LEU A 189 15.96 -8.07 -6.35
CA LEU A 189 15.90 -6.62 -6.53
C LEU A 189 17.21 -5.93 -6.17
N LEU A 190 17.77 -6.28 -5.01
CA LEU A 190 19.04 -5.70 -4.55
C LEU A 190 20.23 -6.13 -5.41
N ALA A 191 20.26 -7.39 -5.86
CA ALA A 191 21.29 -7.85 -6.77
C ALA A 191 21.26 -7.07 -8.07
N TYR A 192 20.06 -6.84 -8.62
CA TYR A 192 19.86 -6.05 -9.83
C TYR A 192 20.30 -4.57 -9.64
N VAL A 193 19.88 -3.94 -8.53
CA VAL A 193 20.31 -2.56 -8.20
C VAL A 193 21.83 -2.48 -8.07
N LYS A 194 22.47 -3.48 -7.48
CA LYS A 194 23.93 -3.53 -7.30
C LYS A 194 24.67 -3.66 -8.63
N GLU A 195 24.14 -4.47 -9.56
CA GLU A 195 24.76 -4.75 -10.84
C GLU A 195 24.54 -3.62 -11.87
N HIS A 196 23.33 -3.08 -11.92
CA HIS A 196 22.91 -2.15 -12.99
C HIS A 196 22.68 -0.71 -12.52
N GLY A 197 22.67 -0.48 -11.21
CA GLY A 197 22.35 0.82 -10.62
C GLY A 197 20.87 1.06 -10.43
N ILE A 198 20.53 2.08 -9.62
CA ILE A 198 19.14 2.40 -9.29
C ILE A 198 18.35 2.89 -10.50
N GLU A 199 18.96 3.64 -11.39
CA GLU A 199 18.29 4.19 -12.57
C GLU A 199 17.77 3.08 -13.51
N GLU A 200 18.59 2.06 -13.77
CA GLU A 200 18.14 0.90 -14.54
C GLU A 200 17.08 0.10 -13.79
N ALA A 201 17.24 -0.09 -12.48
CA ALA A 201 16.29 -0.84 -11.68
C ALA A 201 14.91 -0.17 -11.64
N VAL A 202 14.83 1.15 -11.48
CA VAL A 202 13.57 1.90 -11.51
C VAL A 202 12.86 1.67 -12.83
N SER A 203 13.52 1.92 -13.97
CA SER A 203 12.91 1.73 -15.29
C SER A 203 12.49 0.27 -15.52
N HIS A 204 13.34 -0.69 -15.14
CA HIS A 204 13.11 -2.12 -15.37
C HIS A 204 11.89 -2.66 -14.61
N TYR A 205 11.79 -2.36 -13.31
CA TYR A 205 10.75 -2.95 -12.45
C TYR A 205 9.43 -2.17 -12.43
N THR A 206 9.49 -0.86 -12.67
CA THR A 206 8.29 -0.02 -12.60
C THR A 206 7.69 0.32 -13.97
N GLY A 207 8.49 0.23 -15.03
CA GLY A 207 8.13 0.68 -16.37
C GLY A 207 8.12 2.21 -16.51
N ILE A 208 8.57 2.95 -15.50
CA ILE A 208 8.64 4.43 -15.54
C ILE A 208 9.78 4.87 -16.46
N GLU A 209 9.46 5.75 -17.40
CA GLU A 209 10.41 6.25 -18.38
C GLU A 209 11.46 7.18 -17.75
N LYS A 210 12.73 7.04 -18.19
CA LYS A 210 13.89 7.74 -17.59
C LYS A 210 13.86 9.27 -17.74
N ASP A 211 13.15 9.78 -18.73
CA ASP A 211 12.99 11.22 -18.98
C ASP A 211 11.78 11.84 -18.27
N SER A 212 11.01 11.02 -17.52
CA SER A 212 9.85 11.51 -16.78
C SER A 212 10.21 12.21 -15.46
N ARG A 213 9.33 13.12 -15.01
CA ARG A 213 9.44 13.73 -13.67
C ARG A 213 9.48 12.69 -12.56
N MET A 214 8.57 11.71 -12.64
CA MET A 214 8.46 10.63 -11.64
C MET A 214 9.77 9.88 -11.45
N PHE A 215 10.45 9.56 -12.56
CA PHE A 215 11.75 8.89 -12.51
C PHE A 215 12.78 9.71 -11.74
N GLY A 216 12.92 11.00 -12.06
CA GLY A 216 13.85 11.90 -11.39
C GLY A 216 13.60 12.00 -9.88
N GLU A 217 12.34 12.13 -9.47
CA GLU A 217 11.98 12.21 -8.06
C GLU A 217 12.20 10.88 -7.33
N ILE A 218 11.91 9.72 -7.95
CA ILE A 218 12.20 8.41 -7.35
C ILE A 218 13.69 8.23 -7.09
N VAL A 219 14.55 8.56 -8.07
CA VAL A 219 16.00 8.44 -7.91
C VAL A 219 16.53 9.38 -6.83
N LYS A 220 16.01 10.59 -6.75
CA LYS A 220 16.33 11.57 -5.70
C LYS A 220 15.93 11.02 -4.32
N HIS A 221 14.68 10.58 -4.14
CA HIS A 221 14.20 10.00 -2.89
C HIS A 221 14.98 8.73 -2.49
N TYR A 222 15.37 7.90 -3.46
CA TYR A 222 16.21 6.73 -3.18
C TYR A 222 17.55 7.14 -2.55
N ASN A 223 18.22 8.14 -3.09
CA ASN A 223 19.50 8.59 -2.57
C ASN A 223 19.39 9.20 -1.17
N GLU A 224 18.32 9.98 -0.92
CA GLU A 224 18.01 10.55 0.39
C GLU A 224 17.71 9.45 1.43
N LEU A 225 16.86 8.48 1.08
CA LEU A 225 16.47 7.37 1.97
C LEU A 225 17.63 6.40 2.22
N LYS A 226 18.49 6.19 1.22
CA LYS A 226 19.71 5.38 1.38
C LYS A 226 20.65 5.98 2.42
N ALA A 227 20.87 7.29 2.38
CA ALA A 227 21.68 7.98 3.38
C ALA A 227 21.09 7.86 4.80
N ILE A 228 19.75 7.90 4.93
CA ILE A 228 19.09 7.68 6.22
C ILE A 228 19.34 6.24 6.70
N LYS A 229 19.11 5.25 5.82
CA LYS A 229 19.29 3.83 6.17
C LYS A 229 20.73 3.51 6.59
N GLU A 230 21.73 4.12 5.97
CA GLU A 230 23.14 3.95 6.30
C GLU A 230 23.54 4.61 7.64
N SER A 231 22.68 5.48 8.20
CA SER A 231 22.91 6.19 9.47
C SER A 231 22.23 5.51 10.68
N VAL A 232 21.37 4.53 10.45
CA VAL A 232 20.64 3.77 11.48
C VAL A 232 21.40 2.49 11.81
#